data_ac8e0c96ebaa021d3e2d085d11d43b59
#
_entry.id   ac8e0c96ebaa021d3e2d085d11d43b59
#
_cell.length_a   1.000
_cell.length_b   1.000
_cell.length_c   1.000
_cell.angle_alpha   90.00
_cell.angle_beta   90.00
_cell.angle_gamma   90.00
#
_symmetry.space_group_name_H-M   'P 1'
#
loop_
_entity.id
_entity.type
_entity.pdbx_description
1 polymer ?
#
loop_
_entity_poly.entity_id
_entity_poly.type
_entity_poly.pdbx_seq_one_letter_code
_entity_poly.pdbx_strand_id
1 'polypeptide(L)'
;TRPEELAITETELKNAETALDHAEKNLQETLLNSYTKADDAVRNQADQLFIEPRSGNPDLVFSLLDQNSYVEPDFDSTDGILIEVESRQIEKDLMVWVGKLNTASVAEVTVNLSKIKGFLDRLALITNALVEVIGLTQATIDDYRGAVATARADINTAINNLFTATEELNNAEASLALVRRELSLDQAGSLPQVILAQVAKVNQAKAKVAIIEAQITGGRIVAP
;
A
#
# COMPACT_ATOMS: atom_id res chain seq x y z
N THR A 1 6.33 25.52 -27.94
CA THR A 1 5.11 25.14 -27.15
C THR A 1 4.14 26.33 -27.21
N ARG A 2 2.85 26.09 -27.42
CA ARG A 2 1.84 27.13 -27.42
C ARG A 2 1.46 27.43 -25.96
N PRO A 3 1.11 28.68 -25.61
CA PRO A 3 0.68 29.00 -24.24
C PRO A 3 -0.47 28.13 -23.73
N GLU A 4 -1.35 27.70 -24.63
CA GLU A 4 -2.47 26.83 -24.32
C GLU A 4 -2.04 25.41 -23.95
N GLU A 5 -1.02 24.84 -24.63
CA GLU A 5 -0.45 23.52 -24.31
C GLU A 5 0.21 23.55 -22.93
N LEU A 6 0.97 24.59 -22.63
CA LEU A 6 1.60 24.76 -21.33
C LEU A 6 0.55 24.86 -20.19
N ALA A 7 -0.54 25.60 -20.40
CA ALA A 7 -1.62 25.73 -19.42
C ALA A 7 -2.33 24.39 -19.16
N ILE A 8 -2.44 23.53 -20.17
CA ILE A 8 -2.99 22.16 -20.01
C ILE A 8 -2.05 21.33 -19.13
N THR A 9 -0.75 21.27 -19.45
CA THR A 9 0.22 20.49 -18.68
C THR A 9 0.38 21.00 -17.25
N GLU A 10 0.28 22.31 -16.99
CA GLU A 10 0.24 22.87 -15.64
C GLU A 10 -1.01 22.45 -14.87
N THR A 11 -2.15 22.32 -15.55
CA THR A 11 -3.39 21.81 -14.94
C THR A 11 -3.27 20.32 -14.60
N GLU A 12 -2.67 19.54 -15.50
CA GLU A 12 -2.39 18.11 -15.29
C GLU A 12 -1.42 17.91 -14.12
N LEU A 13 -0.39 18.76 -14.00
CA LEU A 13 0.52 18.74 -12.87
C LEU A 13 -0.24 18.95 -11.54
N LYS A 14 -1.09 19.95 -11.47
CA LYS A 14 -1.89 20.21 -10.28
C LYS A 14 -2.81 19.06 -9.92
N ASN A 15 -3.41 18.42 -10.93
CA ASN A 15 -4.25 17.23 -10.72
C ASN A 15 -3.43 16.04 -10.20
N ALA A 16 -2.24 15.81 -10.75
CA ALA A 16 -1.34 14.75 -10.31
C ALA A 16 -0.82 14.99 -8.87
N GLU A 17 -0.51 16.24 -8.51
CA GLU A 17 -0.12 16.61 -7.14
C GLU A 17 -1.28 16.40 -6.16
N THR A 18 -2.51 16.73 -6.55
CA THR A 18 -3.71 16.47 -5.73
C THR A 18 -3.96 14.97 -5.56
N ALA A 19 -3.79 14.18 -6.63
CA ALA A 19 -3.91 12.73 -6.57
C ALA A 19 -2.88 12.10 -5.64
N LEU A 20 -1.64 12.58 -5.66
CA LEU A 20 -0.59 12.14 -4.74
C LEU A 20 -0.95 12.45 -3.28
N ASP A 21 -1.36 13.68 -2.97
CA ASP A 21 -1.79 14.07 -1.62
C ASP A 21 -2.93 13.20 -1.09
N HIS A 22 -3.89 12.85 -1.96
CA HIS A 22 -4.97 11.91 -1.61
C HIS A 22 -4.46 10.50 -1.35
N ALA A 23 -3.54 9.98 -2.18
CA ALA A 23 -2.98 8.65 -2.01
C ALA A 23 -2.12 8.54 -0.74
N GLU A 24 -1.34 9.57 -0.40
CA GLU A 24 -0.57 9.65 0.85
C GLU A 24 -1.49 9.63 2.08
N LYS A 25 -2.57 10.40 2.07
CA LYS A 25 -3.57 10.41 3.15
C LYS A 25 -4.28 9.07 3.28
N ASN A 26 -4.69 8.48 2.16
CA ASN A 26 -5.32 7.16 2.17
C ASN A 26 -4.40 6.08 2.74
N LEU A 27 -3.11 6.10 2.37
CA LEU A 27 -2.13 5.18 2.94
C LEU A 27 -1.98 5.40 4.46
N GLN A 28 -1.90 6.64 4.92
CA GLN A 28 -1.78 6.95 6.36
C GLN A 28 -3.01 6.47 7.15
N GLU A 29 -4.20 6.69 6.64
CA GLU A 29 -5.45 6.17 7.23
C GLU A 29 -5.48 4.64 7.23
N THR A 30 -5.02 4.01 6.16
CA THR A 30 -4.94 2.55 6.05
C THR A 30 -3.93 1.95 7.03
N LEU A 31 -2.78 2.58 7.26
CA LEU A 31 -1.81 2.16 8.28
C LEU A 31 -2.43 2.19 9.68
N LEU A 32 -3.18 3.25 10.01
CA LEU A 32 -3.89 3.37 11.29
C LEU A 32 -5.01 2.33 11.43
N ASN A 33 -5.82 2.15 10.38
CA ASN A 33 -6.89 1.14 10.36
C ASN A 33 -6.34 -0.28 10.45
N SER A 34 -5.15 -0.54 9.91
CA SER A 34 -4.47 -1.83 10.03
C SER A 34 -4.15 -2.18 11.49
N TYR A 35 -3.69 -1.19 12.28
CA TYR A 35 -3.52 -1.39 13.72
C TYR A 35 -4.85 -1.69 14.40
N THR A 36 -5.89 -0.91 14.12
CA THR A 36 -7.22 -1.09 14.74
C THR A 36 -7.77 -2.49 14.46
N LYS A 37 -7.63 -2.97 13.23
CA LYS A 37 -8.03 -4.33 12.84
C LYS A 37 -7.17 -5.40 13.52
N ALA A 38 -5.88 -5.17 13.66
CA ALA A 38 -4.97 -6.07 14.37
C ALA A 38 -5.28 -6.15 15.87
N ASP A 39 -5.52 -5.01 16.49
CA ASP A 39 -5.91 -4.90 17.90
C ASP A 39 -7.24 -5.61 18.19
N ASP A 40 -8.24 -5.41 17.33
CA ASP A 40 -9.54 -6.09 17.43
C ASP A 40 -9.43 -7.60 17.24
N ALA A 41 -8.68 -8.02 16.21
CA ALA A 41 -8.48 -9.44 15.92
C ALA A 41 -7.78 -10.19 17.06
N VAL A 42 -6.85 -9.55 17.76
CA VAL A 42 -6.16 -10.15 18.90
C VAL A 42 -6.99 -10.00 20.17
N ARG A 43 -7.31 -8.77 20.57
CA ARG A 43 -7.85 -8.48 21.90
C ARG A 43 -9.33 -8.76 22.08
N ASN A 44 -10.12 -8.70 21.00
CA ASN A 44 -11.54 -8.98 21.09
C ASN A 44 -11.91 -10.38 20.60
N GLN A 45 -11.11 -10.94 19.68
CA GLN A 45 -11.40 -12.24 19.10
C GLN A 45 -10.48 -13.35 19.66
N ALA A 46 -9.16 -13.23 19.49
CA ALA A 46 -8.24 -14.29 19.90
C ALA A 46 -8.10 -14.42 21.42
N ASP A 47 -8.15 -13.32 22.18
CA ASP A 47 -8.03 -13.31 23.63
C ASP A 47 -9.10 -14.17 24.34
N GLN A 48 -10.24 -14.44 23.69
CA GLN A 48 -11.28 -15.33 24.21
C GLN A 48 -10.80 -16.78 24.41
N LEU A 49 -9.72 -17.16 23.73
CA LEU A 49 -9.13 -18.51 23.82
C LEU A 49 -8.10 -18.62 24.95
N PHE A 50 -7.85 -17.55 25.69
CA PHE A 50 -6.81 -17.50 26.72
C PHE A 50 -7.37 -17.08 28.07
N ILE A 51 -6.82 -17.69 29.15
CA ILE A 51 -6.95 -17.23 30.52
C ILE A 51 -5.89 -16.15 30.74
N GLU A 52 -6.27 -15.01 31.26
CA GLU A 52 -5.37 -13.87 31.50
C GLU A 52 -4.53 -13.48 30.26
N PRO A 53 -5.16 -13.26 29.05
CA PRO A 53 -4.48 -13.15 27.77
C PRO A 53 -3.41 -12.06 27.72
N ARG A 54 -3.53 -11.02 28.57
CA ARG A 54 -2.60 -9.87 28.61
C ARG A 54 -1.60 -9.95 29.76
N SER A 55 -1.56 -11.12 30.45
CA SER A 55 -0.58 -11.38 31.52
C SER A 55 0.80 -11.73 30.93
N GLY A 56 1.77 -11.90 31.85
CA GLY A 56 3.08 -12.43 31.45
C GLY A 56 3.05 -13.92 31.06
N ASN A 57 1.97 -14.62 31.39
CA ASN A 57 1.76 -16.05 31.12
C ASN A 57 0.29 -16.28 30.74
N PRO A 58 -0.12 -16.00 29.50
CA PRO A 58 -1.44 -16.39 29.03
C PRO A 58 -1.48 -17.90 28.88
N ASP A 59 -2.53 -18.54 29.43
CA ASP A 59 -2.79 -19.97 29.28
C ASP A 59 -4.00 -20.18 28.37
N LEU A 60 -4.00 -21.22 27.54
CA LEU A 60 -5.19 -21.60 26.76
C LEU A 60 -6.34 -22.00 27.70
N VAL A 61 -7.58 -21.61 27.38
CA VAL A 61 -8.79 -21.98 28.14
C VAL A 61 -9.09 -23.47 28.09
N PHE A 62 -8.43 -24.23 27.22
CA PHE A 62 -8.53 -25.68 27.05
C PHE A 62 -7.14 -26.31 27.09
N SER A 63 -7.05 -27.52 27.63
CA SER A 63 -5.78 -28.25 27.73
C SER A 63 -5.57 -29.12 26.48
N LEU A 64 -4.36 -29.07 25.92
CA LEU A 64 -3.91 -29.99 24.88
C LEU A 64 -3.28 -31.27 25.46
N LEU A 65 -3.22 -31.40 26.80
CA LEU A 65 -2.35 -32.33 27.53
C LEU A 65 -3.05 -33.48 28.23
N ASP A 66 -4.37 -33.52 28.36
CA ASP A 66 -5.00 -34.52 29.21
C ASP A 66 -5.32 -35.81 28.45
N GLN A 67 -5.27 -36.95 29.18
CA GLN A 67 -5.64 -38.29 28.68
C GLN A 67 -7.11 -38.39 28.21
N ASN A 68 -7.89 -37.36 28.47
CA ASN A 68 -9.21 -37.12 27.89
C ASN A 68 -9.17 -36.08 26.74
N SER A 69 -8.10 -36.12 25.95
CA SER A 69 -7.72 -35.21 24.88
C SER A 69 -8.87 -34.43 24.27
N TYR A 70 -8.85 -33.12 24.47
CA TYR A 70 -9.76 -32.15 23.85
C TYR A 70 -9.43 -31.89 22.38
N VAL A 71 -8.34 -32.48 21.87
CA VAL A 71 -7.81 -32.22 20.52
C VAL A 71 -7.44 -33.56 19.88
N GLU A 72 -7.60 -33.67 18.57
CA GLU A 72 -7.16 -34.84 17.80
C GLU A 72 -5.64 -35.05 17.92
N PRO A 73 -5.14 -36.30 17.71
CA PRO A 73 -3.76 -36.71 18.07
C PRO A 73 -2.61 -35.99 17.35
N ASP A 74 -2.89 -35.07 16.45
CA ASP A 74 -1.86 -34.33 15.69
C ASP A 74 -1.31 -33.09 16.44
N PHE A 75 -1.89 -32.72 17.60
CA PHE A 75 -1.42 -31.59 18.42
C PHE A 75 -0.93 -32.09 19.78
N ASP A 76 0.25 -31.62 20.16
CA ASP A 76 0.84 -31.95 21.46
C ASP A 76 0.98 -30.70 22.38
N SER A 77 1.50 -30.93 23.59
CA SER A 77 1.78 -29.87 24.55
C SER A 77 2.71 -28.78 24.04
N THR A 78 3.56 -29.11 23.09
CA THR A 78 4.53 -28.17 22.50
C THR A 78 3.78 -27.13 21.66
N ASP A 79 2.74 -27.53 20.95
CA ASP A 79 1.92 -26.62 20.15
C ASP A 79 1.16 -25.61 21.03
N GLY A 80 0.63 -26.05 22.18
CA GLY A 80 0.00 -25.19 23.18
C GLY A 80 0.97 -24.14 23.73
N ILE A 81 2.15 -24.60 24.18
CA ILE A 81 3.20 -23.70 24.71
C ILE A 81 3.66 -22.70 23.64
N LEU A 82 3.82 -23.13 22.40
CA LEU A 82 4.20 -22.22 21.30
C LEU A 82 3.18 -21.13 21.07
N ILE A 83 1.88 -21.45 21.07
CA ILE A 83 0.80 -20.48 20.90
C ILE A 83 0.72 -19.49 22.07
N GLU A 84 0.91 -19.95 23.31
CA GLU A 84 0.95 -19.09 24.50
C GLU A 84 2.15 -18.12 24.45
N VAL A 85 3.32 -18.62 24.02
CA VAL A 85 4.49 -17.75 23.80
C VAL A 85 4.26 -16.74 22.69
N GLU A 86 3.61 -17.15 21.61
CA GLU A 86 3.29 -16.25 20.49
C GLU A 86 2.25 -15.21 20.87
N SER A 87 1.19 -15.58 21.60
CA SER A 87 0.18 -14.64 22.11
C SER A 87 0.85 -13.52 22.91
N ARG A 88 1.75 -13.90 23.83
CA ARG A 88 2.55 -12.95 24.62
C ARG A 88 3.43 -12.04 23.77
N GLN A 89 4.04 -12.59 22.72
CA GLN A 89 4.88 -11.80 21.83
C GLN A 89 4.06 -10.84 20.98
N ILE A 90 2.90 -11.25 20.49
CA ILE A 90 1.97 -10.42 19.72
C ILE A 90 1.44 -9.26 20.57
N GLU A 91 1.08 -9.51 21.85
CA GLU A 91 0.66 -8.42 22.73
C GLU A 91 1.77 -7.38 22.92
N LYS A 92 3.03 -7.81 23.08
CA LYS A 92 4.18 -6.89 23.13
C LYS A 92 4.37 -6.12 21.80
N ASP A 93 4.23 -6.81 20.69
CA ASP A 93 4.37 -6.19 19.35
C ASP A 93 3.25 -5.15 19.15
N LEU A 94 2.01 -5.42 19.56
CA LEU A 94 0.90 -4.46 19.55
C LEU A 94 1.17 -3.24 20.44
N MET A 95 1.71 -3.43 21.64
CA MET A 95 2.09 -2.32 22.52
C MET A 95 3.17 -1.42 21.92
N VAL A 96 4.15 -2.02 21.23
CA VAL A 96 5.18 -1.26 20.51
C VAL A 96 4.58 -0.54 19.30
N TRP A 97 3.68 -1.20 18.57
CA TRP A 97 3.04 -0.65 17.40
C TRP A 97 2.16 0.56 17.73
N VAL A 98 1.34 0.50 18.80
CA VAL A 98 0.52 1.64 19.23
C VAL A 98 1.35 2.88 19.55
N GLY A 99 2.54 2.70 20.11
CA GLY A 99 3.48 3.80 20.35
C GLY A 99 4.08 4.44 19.08
N LYS A 100 3.94 3.79 17.93
CA LYS A 100 4.51 4.21 16.64
C LYS A 100 3.46 4.49 15.56
N LEU A 101 2.18 4.59 15.88
CA LEU A 101 1.09 4.69 14.90
C LEU A 101 1.31 5.76 13.82
N ASN A 102 1.86 6.91 14.20
CA ASN A 102 2.09 8.03 13.28
C ASN A 102 3.43 7.96 12.53
N THR A 103 4.27 6.97 12.82
CA THR A 103 5.64 6.87 12.27
C THR A 103 5.94 5.49 11.70
N ALA A 104 5.01 4.55 11.82
CA ALA A 104 5.19 3.19 11.31
C ALA A 104 5.25 3.19 9.78
N SER A 105 6.26 2.52 9.24
CA SER A 105 6.38 2.31 7.80
C SER A 105 5.46 1.19 7.31
N VAL A 106 5.15 1.18 6.02
CA VAL A 106 4.42 0.07 5.35
C VAL A 106 5.07 -1.27 5.65
N ALA A 107 6.41 -1.35 5.62
CA ALA A 107 7.15 -2.58 5.89
C ALA A 107 6.95 -3.09 7.33
N GLU A 108 7.00 -2.21 8.34
CA GLU A 108 6.76 -2.57 9.74
C GLU A 108 5.33 -3.07 9.95
N VAL A 109 4.32 -2.38 9.38
CA VAL A 109 2.92 -2.80 9.46
C VAL A 109 2.70 -4.13 8.78
N THR A 110 3.28 -4.36 7.59
CA THR A 110 3.20 -5.64 6.87
C THR A 110 3.79 -6.78 7.68
N VAL A 111 4.93 -6.57 8.35
CA VAL A 111 5.55 -7.58 9.21
C VAL A 111 4.65 -7.91 10.40
N ASN A 112 4.07 -6.90 11.06
CA ASN A 112 3.17 -7.11 12.21
C ASN A 112 1.89 -7.86 11.79
N LEU A 113 1.25 -7.45 10.70
CA LEU A 113 0.06 -8.15 10.18
C LEU A 113 0.38 -9.61 9.80
N SER A 114 1.55 -9.86 9.21
CA SER A 114 1.98 -11.22 8.83
C SER A 114 2.21 -12.12 10.05
N LYS A 115 2.78 -11.59 11.13
CA LYS A 115 2.95 -12.32 12.40
C LYS A 115 1.59 -12.67 13.00
N ILE A 116 0.68 -11.68 13.11
CA ILE A 116 -0.67 -11.89 13.66
C ILE A 116 -1.44 -12.91 12.80
N LYS A 117 -1.33 -12.79 11.46
CA LYS A 117 -1.92 -13.78 10.55
C LYS A 117 -1.41 -15.20 10.84
N GLY A 118 -0.09 -15.38 10.98
CA GLY A 118 0.51 -16.68 11.28
C GLY A 118 0.02 -17.27 12.61
N PHE A 119 -0.08 -16.44 13.64
CA PHE A 119 -0.64 -16.80 14.94
C PHE A 119 -2.11 -17.24 14.82
N LEU A 120 -2.96 -16.45 14.15
CA LEU A 120 -4.37 -16.77 13.95
C LEU A 120 -4.58 -18.02 13.07
N ASP A 121 -3.70 -18.27 12.11
CA ASP A 121 -3.74 -19.47 11.29
C ASP A 121 -3.46 -20.72 12.16
N ARG A 122 -2.54 -20.65 13.12
CA ARG A 122 -2.30 -21.73 14.10
C ARG A 122 -3.45 -21.91 15.07
N LEU A 123 -4.03 -20.80 15.60
CA LEU A 123 -5.25 -20.88 16.42
C LEU A 123 -6.39 -21.54 15.66
N ALA A 124 -6.54 -21.25 14.37
CA ALA A 124 -7.57 -21.88 13.54
C ALA A 124 -7.36 -23.40 13.41
N LEU A 125 -6.12 -23.86 13.26
CA LEU A 125 -5.82 -25.29 13.21
C LEU A 125 -6.22 -25.97 14.51
N ILE A 126 -5.83 -25.41 15.65
CA ILE A 126 -6.15 -25.98 16.98
C ILE A 126 -7.67 -25.95 17.22
N THR A 127 -8.34 -24.81 17.00
CA THR A 127 -9.78 -24.71 17.27
C THR A 127 -10.59 -25.63 16.37
N ASN A 128 -10.14 -25.89 15.15
CA ASN A 128 -10.77 -26.86 14.24
C ASN A 128 -10.61 -28.32 14.71
N ALA A 129 -9.51 -28.62 15.41
CA ALA A 129 -9.25 -29.96 15.98
C ALA A 129 -9.94 -30.20 17.34
N LEU A 130 -10.53 -29.16 17.97
CA LEU A 130 -11.27 -29.32 19.22
C LEU A 130 -12.49 -30.23 19.07
N VAL A 131 -12.70 -31.12 20.05
CA VAL A 131 -13.85 -32.00 20.16
C VAL A 131 -14.62 -31.74 21.44
N GLU A 132 -15.94 -32.06 21.45
CA GLU A 132 -16.79 -31.87 22.60
C GLU A 132 -16.42 -32.84 23.72
N VAL A 133 -16.26 -32.30 24.93
CA VAL A 133 -15.98 -33.04 26.18
C VAL A 133 -16.61 -32.35 27.38
N ILE A 134 -16.49 -32.97 28.57
CA ILE A 134 -16.96 -32.38 29.80
C ILE A 134 -16.24 -31.05 30.05
N GLY A 135 -17.00 -29.96 30.10
CA GLY A 135 -16.48 -28.60 30.32
C GLY A 135 -16.19 -27.80 29.02
N LEU A 136 -16.18 -28.44 27.85
CA LEU A 136 -16.05 -27.77 26.56
C LEU A 136 -17.17 -28.26 25.62
N THR A 137 -18.24 -27.47 25.51
CA THR A 137 -19.41 -27.81 24.71
C THR A 137 -19.17 -27.51 23.22
N GLN A 138 -19.92 -28.17 22.33
CA GLN A 138 -19.88 -27.89 20.89
C GLN A 138 -20.19 -26.42 20.61
N ALA A 139 -21.13 -25.79 21.34
CA ALA A 139 -21.44 -24.38 21.17
C ALA A 139 -20.23 -23.48 21.47
N THR A 140 -19.49 -23.77 22.56
CA THR A 140 -18.26 -23.04 22.92
C THR A 140 -17.17 -23.21 21.85
N ILE A 141 -17.03 -24.43 21.33
CA ILE A 141 -16.07 -24.70 20.22
C ILE A 141 -16.43 -23.90 18.97
N ASP A 142 -17.72 -23.86 18.63
CA ASP A 142 -18.18 -23.11 17.46
C ASP A 142 -18.00 -21.59 17.65
N ASP A 143 -18.18 -21.07 18.87
CA ASP A 143 -17.88 -19.69 19.22
C ASP A 143 -16.38 -19.37 19.04
N TYR A 144 -15.48 -20.22 19.52
CA TYR A 144 -14.04 -20.06 19.32
C TYR A 144 -13.65 -20.09 17.83
N ARG A 145 -14.18 -21.03 17.07
CA ARG A 145 -13.97 -21.12 15.62
C ARG A 145 -14.47 -19.85 14.92
N GLY A 146 -15.65 -19.37 15.31
CA GLY A 146 -16.23 -18.12 14.78
C GLY A 146 -15.37 -16.91 15.08
N ALA A 147 -14.87 -16.77 16.32
CA ALA A 147 -13.99 -15.69 16.72
C ALA A 147 -12.67 -15.69 15.91
N VAL A 148 -12.01 -16.85 15.81
CA VAL A 148 -10.77 -16.98 15.04
C VAL A 148 -11.00 -16.73 13.55
N ALA A 149 -12.13 -17.21 12.99
CA ALA A 149 -12.47 -16.94 11.58
C ALA A 149 -12.68 -15.45 11.30
N THR A 150 -13.36 -14.74 12.23
CA THR A 150 -13.55 -13.28 12.16
C THR A 150 -12.21 -12.55 12.23
N ALA A 151 -11.37 -12.89 13.22
CA ALA A 151 -10.03 -12.32 13.36
C ALA A 151 -9.18 -12.47 12.09
N ARG A 152 -9.18 -13.67 11.50
CA ARG A 152 -8.46 -13.95 10.25
C ARG A 152 -8.99 -13.12 9.08
N ALA A 153 -10.31 -12.97 8.97
CA ALA A 153 -10.94 -12.15 7.93
C ALA A 153 -10.54 -10.68 8.06
N ASP A 154 -10.51 -10.16 9.30
CA ASP A 154 -10.09 -8.79 9.58
C ASP A 154 -8.63 -8.53 9.21
N ILE A 155 -7.73 -9.44 9.58
CA ILE A 155 -6.31 -9.32 9.22
C ILE A 155 -6.10 -9.44 7.70
N ASN A 156 -6.78 -10.35 7.02
CA ASN A 156 -6.69 -10.45 5.57
C ASN A 156 -7.21 -9.17 4.88
N THR A 157 -8.29 -8.58 5.42
CA THR A 157 -8.82 -7.30 4.93
C THR A 157 -7.80 -6.18 5.14
N ALA A 158 -7.16 -6.10 6.30
CA ALA A 158 -6.12 -5.11 6.58
C ALA A 158 -4.93 -5.24 5.62
N ILE A 159 -4.45 -6.47 5.37
CA ILE A 159 -3.37 -6.75 4.43
C ILE A 159 -3.74 -6.30 3.00
N ASN A 160 -4.94 -6.65 2.53
CA ASN A 160 -5.40 -6.29 1.19
C ASN A 160 -5.54 -4.76 1.03
N ASN A 161 -6.12 -4.09 2.03
CA ASN A 161 -6.27 -2.63 2.00
C ASN A 161 -4.91 -1.93 1.99
N LEU A 162 -3.94 -2.41 2.79
CA LEU A 162 -2.58 -1.87 2.82
C LEU A 162 -1.88 -2.05 1.47
N PHE A 163 -2.04 -3.21 0.84
CA PHE A 163 -1.51 -3.47 -0.49
C PHE A 163 -2.11 -2.50 -1.52
N THR A 164 -3.44 -2.37 -1.56
CA THR A 164 -4.14 -1.46 -2.47
C THR A 164 -3.71 0.00 -2.27
N ALA A 165 -3.67 0.49 -1.04
CA ALA A 165 -3.25 1.87 -0.75
C ALA A 165 -1.78 2.13 -1.14
N THR A 166 -0.91 1.12 -1.00
CA THR A 166 0.49 1.20 -1.45
C THR A 166 0.59 1.26 -2.98
N GLU A 167 -0.21 0.48 -3.70
CA GLU A 167 -0.26 0.54 -5.17
C GLU A 167 -0.80 1.88 -5.66
N GLU A 168 -1.84 2.43 -5.01
CA GLU A 168 -2.38 3.75 -5.33
C GLU A 168 -1.33 4.85 -5.17
N LEU A 169 -0.55 4.81 -4.09
CA LEU A 169 0.55 5.75 -3.88
C LEU A 169 1.61 5.64 -4.99
N ASN A 170 2.08 4.43 -5.28
CA ASN A 170 3.08 4.19 -6.33
C ASN A 170 2.59 4.69 -7.70
N ASN A 171 1.32 4.48 -8.02
CA ASN A 171 0.71 4.94 -9.27
C ASN A 171 0.60 6.47 -9.33
N ALA A 172 0.25 7.11 -8.23
CA ALA A 172 0.19 8.57 -8.14
C ALA A 172 1.58 9.20 -8.27
N GLU A 173 2.61 8.64 -7.62
CA GLU A 173 4.01 9.06 -7.77
C GLU A 173 4.51 8.93 -9.20
N ALA A 174 4.23 7.79 -9.84
CA ALA A 174 4.61 7.55 -11.23
C ALA A 174 3.92 8.53 -12.18
N SER A 175 2.62 8.80 -11.99
CA SER A 175 1.86 9.78 -12.76
C SER A 175 2.44 11.18 -12.61
N LEU A 176 2.72 11.62 -11.39
CA LEU A 176 3.34 12.92 -11.12
C LEU A 176 4.71 13.04 -11.79
N ALA A 177 5.53 11.99 -11.74
CA ALA A 177 6.84 11.98 -12.39
C ALA A 177 6.73 12.14 -13.93
N LEU A 178 5.74 11.50 -14.55
CA LEU A 178 5.46 11.62 -15.98
C LEU A 178 5.05 13.05 -16.36
N VAL A 179 4.08 13.63 -15.64
CA VAL A 179 3.59 14.99 -15.93
C VAL A 179 4.68 16.05 -15.70
N ARG A 180 5.50 15.89 -14.66
CA ARG A 180 6.68 16.78 -14.44
C ARG A 180 7.67 16.72 -15.59
N ARG A 181 7.91 15.53 -16.14
CA ARG A 181 8.77 15.37 -17.30
C ARG A 181 8.17 16.03 -18.55
N GLU A 182 6.88 15.89 -18.76
CA GLU A 182 6.16 16.51 -19.87
C GLU A 182 6.19 18.03 -19.78
N LEU A 183 5.91 18.59 -18.60
CA LEU A 183 6.04 20.02 -18.35
C LEU A 183 7.46 20.54 -18.63
N SER A 184 8.48 19.79 -18.22
CA SER A 184 9.89 20.14 -18.50
C SER A 184 10.18 20.19 -20.01
N LEU A 185 9.62 19.27 -20.79
CA LEU A 185 9.75 19.25 -22.25
C LEU A 185 9.00 20.43 -22.89
N ASP A 186 7.82 20.73 -22.40
CA ASP A 186 7.02 21.87 -22.87
C ASP A 186 7.69 23.21 -22.58
N GLN A 187 8.24 23.37 -21.38
CA GLN A 187 9.01 24.57 -21.00
C GLN A 187 10.31 24.74 -21.79
N ALA A 188 10.97 23.64 -22.14
CA ALA A 188 12.18 23.68 -22.97
C ALA A 188 11.91 24.19 -24.40
N GLY A 189 10.65 24.21 -24.82
CA GLY A 189 10.23 24.65 -26.14
C GLY A 189 10.65 23.69 -27.29
N SER A 190 10.52 24.16 -28.54
CA SER A 190 10.88 23.37 -29.70
C SER A 190 12.35 22.98 -29.66
N LEU A 191 12.62 21.69 -29.88
CA LEU A 191 13.99 21.16 -29.92
C LEU A 191 14.91 22.07 -30.77
N PRO A 192 16.16 22.31 -30.33
CA PRO A 192 17.11 23.16 -31.08
C PRO A 192 17.19 22.84 -32.57
N GLN A 193 17.01 21.57 -32.96
CA GLN A 193 16.97 21.09 -34.34
C GLN A 193 15.77 21.64 -35.14
N VAL A 194 14.59 21.76 -34.51
CA VAL A 194 13.40 22.35 -35.16
C VAL A 194 13.60 23.84 -35.36
N ILE A 195 14.18 24.52 -34.37
CA ILE A 195 14.54 25.94 -34.47
C ILE A 195 15.56 26.14 -35.60
N LEU A 196 16.62 25.33 -35.65
CA LEU A 196 17.63 25.38 -36.70
C LEU A 196 17.02 25.12 -38.10
N ALA A 197 16.09 24.16 -38.22
CA ALA A 197 15.37 23.90 -39.47
C ALA A 197 14.51 25.10 -39.91
N GLN A 198 13.85 25.78 -38.99
CA GLN A 198 13.10 27.01 -39.29
C GLN A 198 14.01 28.17 -39.66
N VAL A 199 15.12 28.35 -38.97
CA VAL A 199 16.15 29.35 -39.32
C VAL A 199 16.70 29.08 -40.70
N ALA A 200 16.97 27.83 -41.08
CA ALA A 200 17.41 27.46 -42.42
C ALA A 200 16.38 27.81 -43.48
N LYS A 201 15.08 27.54 -43.24
CA LYS A 201 13.98 27.94 -44.18
C LYS A 201 13.88 29.46 -44.34
N VAL A 202 14.00 30.21 -43.25
CA VAL A 202 14.00 31.67 -43.28
C VAL A 202 15.19 32.18 -44.07
N ASN A 203 16.39 31.65 -43.90
CA ASN A 203 17.58 32.03 -44.65
C ASN A 203 17.43 31.69 -46.13
N GLN A 204 16.85 30.56 -46.50
CA GLN A 204 16.54 30.18 -47.88
C GLN A 204 15.54 31.16 -48.52
N ALA A 205 14.49 31.55 -47.79
CA ALA A 205 13.54 32.55 -48.27
C ALA A 205 14.20 33.91 -48.49
N LYS A 206 15.04 34.38 -47.55
CA LYS A 206 15.83 35.61 -47.69
C LYS A 206 16.75 35.57 -48.92
N ALA A 207 17.43 34.44 -49.18
CA ALA A 207 18.28 34.28 -50.37
C ALA A 207 17.45 34.36 -51.66
N LYS A 208 16.26 33.78 -51.71
CA LYS A 208 15.35 33.91 -52.87
C LYS A 208 14.89 35.35 -53.09
N VAL A 209 14.56 36.08 -52.04
CA VAL A 209 14.22 37.51 -52.14
C VAL A 209 15.38 38.31 -52.69
N ALA A 210 16.60 38.10 -52.18
CA ALA A 210 17.81 38.79 -52.71
C ALA A 210 18.09 38.52 -54.18
N ILE A 211 17.85 37.28 -54.65
CA ILE A 211 17.98 36.93 -56.06
C ILE A 211 16.96 37.71 -56.93
N ILE A 212 15.69 37.76 -56.46
CA ILE A 212 14.63 38.48 -57.15
C ILE A 212 14.94 40.00 -57.20
N GLU A 213 15.38 40.55 -56.07
CA GLU A 213 15.80 41.98 -56.03
C GLU A 213 16.97 42.28 -56.97
N ALA A 214 17.97 41.41 -57.06
CA ALA A 214 19.08 41.54 -58.01
C ALA A 214 18.61 41.45 -59.48
N GLN A 215 17.63 40.54 -59.74
CA GLN A 215 17.02 40.45 -61.06
C GLN A 215 16.23 41.71 -61.45
N ILE A 216 15.47 42.24 -60.49
CA ILE A 216 14.74 43.51 -60.73
C ILE A 216 15.68 44.66 -60.94
N THR A 217 16.77 44.73 -60.17
CA THR A 217 17.78 45.81 -60.32
C THR A 217 18.58 45.68 -61.62
N GLY A 218 18.97 44.44 -62.00
CA GLY A 218 19.67 44.15 -63.25
C GLY A 218 18.81 44.28 -64.49
N GLY A 219 17.49 44.13 -64.40
CA GLY A 219 16.52 44.30 -65.47
C GLY A 219 16.09 45.76 -65.74
N ARG A 220 16.55 46.69 -64.89
CA ARG A 220 16.32 48.13 -65.15
C ARG A 220 17.19 48.57 -66.29
N ILE A 221 16.66 48.47 -67.50
CA ILE A 221 17.24 49.10 -68.68
C ILE A 221 17.12 50.63 -68.53
N VAL A 222 18.24 51.32 -68.29
CA VAL A 222 18.28 52.77 -68.39
C VAL A 222 18.19 53.10 -69.85
N ALA A 223 17.09 53.65 -70.34
CA ALA A 223 16.95 54.19 -71.67
C ALA A 223 17.93 55.37 -71.80
N PRO A 224 18.60 55.49 -72.99
CA PRO A 224 19.54 56.54 -73.25
C PRO A 224 18.90 57.91 -73.27
#